data_00b054ee383e0f35897f179b33f0d343
#
_entry.id   00b054ee383e0f35897f179b33f0d343
#
_cell.length_a   1.000
_cell.length_b   1.000
_cell.length_c   1.000
_cell.angle_alpha   90.00
_cell.angle_beta   90.00
_cell.angle_gamma   90.00
#
_symmetry.space_group_name_H-M   'P 1'
#
loop_
_entity.id
_entity.type
_entity.pdbx_description
1 polymer ?
#
loop_
_entity_poly.entity_id
_entity_poly.type
_entity_poly.pdbx_seq_one_letter_code
_entity_poly.pdbx_strand_id
1 'polypeptide(L)'
;CNFPETVPYLPKDKAVLTGSPIRQELLHGSKQAAKDFCGFTSDLPILMVMGGSIGSVYINNAIRGCIDELLRKYQIIHLCGKGNIDEQLKDKKGYAQFEYISENLPDLFAAADLVVARAGANSICELLALHKPNILIPLSRNASRGDQILNANSFAKQGFSVVLEEED
;
A
#
# COMPACT_ATOMS: atom_id res chain seq x y z
N CYS A 1 4.83 -22.23 -1.10
CA CYS A 1 4.62 -21.14 -2.07
C CYS A 1 3.53 -20.18 -1.58
N ASN A 2 3.59 -18.95 -2.07
CA ASN A 2 2.70 -17.88 -1.59
C ASN A 2 1.41 -17.76 -2.41
N PHE A 3 1.43 -18.22 -3.66
CA PHE A 3 0.31 -18.04 -4.59
C PHE A 3 -0.17 -19.40 -5.14
N PRO A 4 -1.49 -19.63 -5.27
CA PRO A 4 -2.04 -20.87 -5.79
C PRO A 4 -1.60 -21.15 -7.24
N GLU A 5 -1.40 -20.12 -8.03
CA GLU A 5 -0.94 -20.24 -9.42
C GLU A 5 0.47 -20.82 -9.55
N THR A 6 1.28 -20.78 -8.48
CA THR A 6 2.63 -21.35 -8.46
C THR A 6 2.61 -22.87 -8.27
N VAL A 7 1.61 -23.41 -7.57
CA VAL A 7 1.54 -24.85 -7.22
C VAL A 7 1.65 -25.79 -8.42
N PRO A 8 0.99 -25.55 -9.57
CA PRO A 8 1.06 -26.43 -10.73
C PRO A 8 2.45 -26.57 -11.37
N TYR A 9 3.35 -25.60 -11.13
CA TYR A 9 4.72 -25.60 -11.68
C TYR A 9 5.73 -26.30 -10.78
N LEU A 10 5.30 -26.79 -9.62
CA LEU A 10 6.15 -27.44 -8.64
C LEU A 10 5.87 -28.95 -8.57
N PRO A 11 6.84 -29.79 -8.12
CA PRO A 11 6.61 -31.23 -7.93
C PRO A 11 5.43 -31.48 -7.01
N LYS A 12 4.49 -32.32 -7.44
CA LYS A 12 3.18 -32.55 -6.77
C LYS A 12 3.28 -32.85 -5.28
N ASP A 13 4.28 -33.64 -4.88
CA ASP A 13 4.43 -34.11 -3.50
C ASP A 13 5.33 -33.21 -2.65
N LYS A 14 5.80 -32.06 -3.20
CA LYS A 14 6.75 -31.18 -2.54
C LYS A 14 6.28 -29.72 -2.44
N ALA A 15 5.11 -29.41 -2.98
CA ALA A 15 4.56 -28.06 -3.00
C ALA A 15 3.40 -27.94 -2.01
N VAL A 16 3.51 -26.96 -1.12
CA VAL A 16 2.44 -26.60 -0.18
C VAL A 16 2.15 -25.12 -0.30
N LEU A 17 0.87 -24.76 -0.44
CA LEU A 17 0.42 -23.37 -0.39
C LEU A 17 0.35 -22.93 1.07
N THR A 18 1.25 -22.05 1.47
CA THR A 18 1.35 -21.57 2.87
C THR A 18 0.95 -20.10 3.01
N GLY A 19 0.90 -19.36 1.90
CA GLY A 19 0.92 -17.90 1.96
C GLY A 19 2.29 -17.37 2.38
N SER A 20 2.39 -16.07 2.57
CA SER A 20 3.62 -15.38 3.02
C SER A 20 3.55 -15.11 4.51
N PRO A 21 4.62 -15.33 5.27
CA PRO A 21 4.67 -14.87 6.66
C PRO A 21 4.59 -13.35 6.70
N ILE A 22 3.83 -12.83 7.66
CA ILE A 22 3.68 -11.40 7.89
C ILE A 22 4.31 -10.99 9.22
N ARG A 23 4.65 -9.72 9.34
CA ARG A 23 5.17 -9.14 10.57
C ARG A 23 4.06 -9.06 11.61
N GLN A 24 4.25 -9.74 12.75
CA GLN A 24 3.21 -9.82 13.79
C GLN A 24 2.91 -8.45 14.43
N GLU A 25 3.91 -7.58 14.53
CA GLU A 25 3.74 -6.21 15.04
C GLU A 25 2.68 -5.41 14.29
N LEU A 26 2.46 -5.68 12.99
CA LEU A 26 1.46 -4.97 12.19
C LEU A 26 0.02 -5.19 12.66
N LEU A 27 -0.24 -6.28 13.40
CA LEU A 27 -1.56 -6.62 13.91
C LEU A 27 -1.98 -5.81 15.14
N HIS A 28 -1.06 -5.04 15.73
CA HIS A 28 -1.24 -4.40 17.05
C HIS A 28 -1.16 -2.87 16.98
N GLY A 29 -1.56 -2.27 15.87
CA GLY A 29 -1.55 -0.81 15.71
C GLY A 29 -2.76 -0.10 16.34
N SER A 30 -2.60 1.19 16.62
CA SER A 30 -3.62 2.09 17.16
C SER A 30 -3.99 3.18 16.17
N LYS A 31 -5.26 3.24 15.76
CA LYS A 31 -5.78 4.31 14.88
C LYS A 31 -5.60 5.70 15.53
N GLN A 32 -5.78 5.81 16.85
CA GLN A 32 -5.62 7.10 17.55
C GLN A 32 -4.15 7.55 17.55
N ALA A 33 -3.21 6.64 17.83
CA ALA A 33 -1.79 6.97 17.80
C ALA A 33 -1.34 7.46 16.40
N ALA A 34 -1.86 6.84 15.33
CA ALA A 34 -1.60 7.32 13.97
C ALA A 34 -2.17 8.71 13.70
N LYS A 35 -3.41 8.99 14.15
CA LYS A 35 -4.03 10.33 13.99
C LYS A 35 -3.19 11.38 14.71
N ASP A 36 -2.77 11.11 15.93
CA ASP A 36 -1.93 12.01 16.73
C ASP A 36 -0.56 12.23 16.06
N PHE A 37 0.07 11.17 15.59
CA PHE A 37 1.36 11.21 14.89
C PHE A 37 1.30 12.01 13.57
N CYS A 38 0.20 11.88 12.82
CA CYS A 38 -0.01 12.61 11.55
C CYS A 38 -0.62 14.01 11.75
N GLY A 39 -1.02 14.39 12.96
CA GLY A 39 -1.72 15.65 13.22
C GLY A 39 -3.14 15.70 12.63
N PHE A 40 -3.80 14.57 12.50
CA PHE A 40 -5.14 14.47 11.91
C PHE A 40 -6.22 14.74 12.94
N THR A 41 -7.08 15.72 12.66
CA THR A 41 -8.12 16.19 13.57
C THR A 41 -9.55 15.99 13.04
N SER A 42 -9.71 15.61 11.77
CA SER A 42 -11.04 15.39 11.20
C SER A 42 -11.47 13.92 11.31
N ASP A 43 -12.76 13.66 11.04
CA ASP A 43 -13.32 12.30 11.01
C ASP A 43 -13.42 11.74 9.58
N LEU A 44 -12.81 12.42 8.60
CA LEU A 44 -12.71 11.89 7.24
C LEU A 44 -11.94 10.55 7.25
N PRO A 45 -12.32 9.60 6.38
CA PRO A 45 -11.57 8.36 6.22
C PRO A 45 -10.12 8.63 5.82
N ILE A 46 -9.25 7.70 6.15
CA ILE A 46 -7.81 7.82 5.92
C ILE A 46 -7.41 6.97 4.71
N LEU A 47 -6.87 7.64 3.69
CA LEU A 47 -6.23 7.03 2.54
C LEU A 47 -4.72 6.91 2.81
N MET A 48 -4.18 5.68 2.80
CA MET A 48 -2.75 5.45 2.88
C MET A 48 -2.19 5.14 1.50
N VAL A 49 -1.10 5.80 1.13
CA VAL A 49 -0.42 5.62 -0.18
C VAL A 49 0.99 5.12 0.05
N MET A 50 1.37 4.03 -0.62
CA MET A 50 2.70 3.41 -0.49
C MET A 50 3.25 2.99 -1.85
N GLY A 51 4.35 3.62 -2.27
CA GLY A 51 5.05 3.30 -3.51
C GLY A 51 6.04 2.12 -3.42
N GLY A 52 6.06 1.39 -2.29
CA GLY A 52 7.11 0.41 -1.95
C GLY A 52 8.26 1.04 -1.16
N SER A 53 9.30 0.26 -0.83
CA SER A 53 10.41 0.69 0.03
C SER A 53 11.24 1.86 -0.52
N ILE A 54 11.31 1.98 -1.85
CA ILE A 54 12.05 3.06 -2.54
C ILE A 54 11.11 4.25 -2.85
N GLY A 55 9.80 4.03 -2.77
CA GLY A 55 8.78 4.95 -3.26
C GLY A 55 8.50 4.76 -4.75
N SER A 56 7.54 5.52 -5.26
CA SER A 56 7.18 5.54 -6.68
C SER A 56 6.90 6.97 -7.12
N VAL A 57 7.79 7.52 -7.92
CA VAL A 57 7.62 8.88 -8.48
C VAL A 57 6.31 8.99 -9.25
N TYR A 58 5.92 7.94 -9.96
CA TYR A 58 4.66 7.89 -10.70
C TYR A 58 3.44 8.04 -9.77
N ILE A 59 3.33 7.17 -8.75
CA ILE A 59 2.24 7.24 -7.78
C ILE A 59 2.27 8.58 -7.01
N ASN A 60 3.46 9.04 -6.60
CA ASN A 60 3.61 10.31 -5.90
C ASN A 60 3.04 11.47 -6.73
N ASN A 61 3.38 11.53 -8.02
CA ASN A 61 2.92 12.58 -8.93
C ASN A 61 1.41 12.49 -9.18
N ALA A 62 0.87 11.29 -9.39
CA ALA A 62 -0.56 11.08 -9.58
C ALA A 62 -1.38 11.56 -8.36
N ILE A 63 -0.98 11.14 -7.16
CA ILE A 63 -1.64 11.56 -5.91
C ILE A 63 -1.54 13.09 -5.71
N ARG A 64 -0.37 13.66 -5.93
CA ARG A 64 -0.16 15.11 -5.78
C ARG A 64 -0.92 15.93 -6.82
N GLY A 65 -1.05 15.40 -8.03
CA GLY A 65 -1.81 16.04 -9.10
C GLY A 65 -3.30 16.21 -8.80
N CYS A 66 -3.87 15.36 -7.95
CA CYS A 66 -5.28 15.43 -7.53
C CYS A 66 -5.45 15.64 -6.00
N ILE A 67 -4.41 16.14 -5.33
CA ILE A 67 -4.37 16.23 -3.86
C ILE A 67 -5.54 17.02 -3.27
N ASP A 68 -5.94 18.14 -3.90
CA ASP A 68 -7.01 18.99 -3.41
C ASP A 68 -8.39 18.31 -3.51
N GLU A 69 -8.58 17.48 -4.52
CA GLU A 69 -9.81 16.69 -4.68
C GLU A 69 -9.88 15.55 -3.65
N LEU A 70 -8.75 14.87 -3.46
CA LEU A 70 -8.66 13.79 -2.48
C LEU A 70 -8.87 14.30 -1.05
N LEU A 71 -8.30 15.45 -0.70
CA LEU A 71 -8.42 16.04 0.64
C LEU A 71 -9.84 16.53 1.00
N ARG A 72 -10.74 16.65 0.02
CA ARG A 72 -12.18 16.89 0.29
C ARG A 72 -12.87 15.65 0.86
N LYS A 73 -12.31 14.45 0.65
CA LYS A 73 -12.93 13.17 0.99
C LYS A 73 -12.12 12.34 1.99
N TYR A 74 -10.81 12.56 2.06
CA TYR A 74 -9.87 11.77 2.85
C TYR A 74 -8.88 12.63 3.60
N GLN A 75 -8.35 12.13 4.68
CA GLN A 75 -7.02 12.49 5.18
C GLN A 75 -6.01 11.52 4.54
N ILE A 76 -4.79 11.97 4.25
CA ILE A 76 -3.87 11.18 3.43
C ILE A 76 -2.56 10.95 4.19
N ILE A 77 -2.18 9.69 4.35
CA ILE A 77 -0.85 9.23 4.78
C ILE A 77 -0.10 8.82 3.52
N HIS A 78 1.02 9.48 3.21
CA HIS A 78 1.77 9.21 2.00
C HIS A 78 3.22 8.81 2.28
N LEU A 79 3.55 7.52 2.07
CA LEU A 79 4.92 7.00 2.13
C LEU A 79 5.60 7.20 0.77
N CYS A 80 6.25 8.34 0.61
CA CYS A 80 6.75 8.82 -0.68
C CYS A 80 8.03 8.12 -1.15
N GLY A 81 8.81 7.53 -0.21
CA GLY A 81 10.16 7.05 -0.45
C GLY A 81 11.23 8.13 -0.24
N LYS A 82 12.47 7.68 -0.05
CA LYS A 82 13.60 8.53 0.27
C LYS A 82 13.84 9.62 -0.80
N GLY A 83 14.00 10.86 -0.37
CA GLY A 83 14.25 12.01 -1.24
C GLY A 83 13.03 12.50 -2.04
N ASN A 84 11.82 11.99 -1.72
CA ASN A 84 10.60 12.33 -2.46
C ASN A 84 9.59 13.14 -1.65
N ILE A 85 9.99 13.75 -0.55
CA ILE A 85 9.14 14.73 0.16
C ILE A 85 8.93 15.96 -0.74
N ASP A 86 7.70 16.45 -0.78
CA ASP A 86 7.35 17.70 -1.44
C ASP A 86 7.25 18.79 -0.37
N GLU A 87 8.24 19.66 -0.31
CA GLU A 87 8.31 20.75 0.69
C GLU A 87 7.14 21.75 0.55
N GLN A 88 6.54 21.88 -0.64
CA GLN A 88 5.40 22.78 -0.86
C GLN A 88 4.11 22.24 -0.21
N LEU A 89 4.06 20.94 0.04
CA LEU A 89 2.90 20.25 0.65
C LEU A 89 3.12 19.91 2.12
N LYS A 90 4.24 20.31 2.74
CA LYS A 90 4.63 19.94 4.09
C LYS A 90 3.59 20.31 5.16
N ASP A 91 3.03 21.52 5.05
CA ASP A 91 2.05 22.03 6.01
C ASP A 91 0.60 21.91 5.52
N LYS A 92 0.36 21.07 4.50
CA LYS A 92 -0.98 20.91 3.94
C LYS A 92 -1.88 20.12 4.89
N LYS A 93 -2.91 20.79 5.38
CA LYS A 93 -3.86 20.18 6.35
C LYS A 93 -4.49 18.90 5.80
N GLY A 94 -4.43 17.84 6.59
CA GLY A 94 -4.97 16.53 6.22
C GLY A 94 -4.05 15.69 5.35
N TYR A 95 -2.83 16.16 5.06
CA TYR A 95 -1.82 15.44 4.29
C TYR A 95 -0.53 15.28 5.10
N ALA A 96 -0.19 14.05 5.42
CA ALA A 96 1.05 13.70 6.10
C ALA A 96 1.92 12.85 5.17
N GLN A 97 3.14 13.32 4.88
CA GLN A 97 4.07 12.63 3.99
C GLN A 97 5.35 12.22 4.74
N PHE A 98 5.85 11.05 4.41
CA PHE A 98 7.01 10.45 5.04
C PHE A 98 7.91 9.79 3.99
N GLU A 99 9.22 9.89 4.13
CA GLU A 99 10.15 9.14 3.28
C GLU A 99 10.08 7.65 3.59
N TYR A 100 10.11 7.32 4.87
CA TYR A 100 10.10 5.96 5.39
C TYR A 100 9.55 5.95 6.81
N ILE A 101 8.82 4.91 7.15
CA ILE A 101 8.28 4.67 8.50
C ILE A 101 8.55 3.21 8.89
N SER A 102 9.01 3.00 10.13
CA SER A 102 9.18 1.67 10.72
C SER A 102 8.34 1.49 11.98
N GLU A 103 8.64 2.23 13.03
CA GLU A 103 8.03 2.04 14.37
C GLU A 103 6.52 2.34 14.39
N ASN A 104 6.09 3.41 13.71
CA ASN A 104 4.67 3.79 13.68
C ASN A 104 3.89 3.10 12.55
N LEU A 105 4.52 2.23 11.75
CA LEU A 105 3.85 1.59 10.61
C LEU A 105 2.62 0.76 11.02
N PRO A 106 2.62 0.01 12.13
CA PRO A 106 1.43 -0.68 12.61
C PRO A 106 0.25 0.27 12.86
N ASP A 107 0.51 1.43 13.47
CA ASP A 107 -0.52 2.44 13.76
C ASP A 107 -1.08 3.03 12.48
N LEU A 108 -0.22 3.36 11.52
CA LEU A 108 -0.64 3.88 10.22
C LEU A 108 -1.52 2.88 9.47
N PHE A 109 -1.17 1.59 9.48
CA PHE A 109 -2.03 0.54 8.92
C PHE A 109 -3.35 0.42 9.69
N ALA A 110 -3.33 0.47 11.03
CA ALA A 110 -4.56 0.42 11.82
C ALA A 110 -5.51 1.57 11.46
N ALA A 111 -4.96 2.76 11.18
CA ALA A 111 -5.73 3.96 10.83
C ALA A 111 -6.25 3.95 9.39
N ALA A 112 -5.57 3.30 8.44
CA ALA A 112 -5.93 3.31 7.04
C ALA A 112 -7.29 2.65 6.78
N ASP A 113 -8.21 3.37 6.17
CA ASP A 113 -9.51 2.86 5.72
C ASP A 113 -9.44 2.36 4.27
N LEU A 114 -8.52 2.89 3.46
CA LEU A 114 -8.19 2.46 2.10
C LEU A 114 -6.69 2.58 1.87
N VAL A 115 -6.11 1.63 1.14
CA VAL A 115 -4.68 1.66 0.81
C VAL A 115 -4.48 1.66 -0.71
N VAL A 116 -3.64 2.55 -1.22
CA VAL A 116 -3.09 2.52 -2.58
C VAL A 116 -1.65 2.05 -2.50
N ALA A 117 -1.30 0.96 -3.17
CA ALA A 117 0.03 0.38 -3.05
C ALA A 117 0.54 -0.28 -4.34
N ARG A 118 1.86 -0.46 -4.43
CA ARG A 118 2.47 -1.40 -5.37
C ARG A 118 2.12 -2.85 -5.01
N ALA A 119 2.12 -3.76 -6.00
CA ALA A 119 1.76 -5.17 -5.82
C ALA A 119 2.95 -6.07 -5.48
N GLY A 120 3.85 -5.62 -4.60
CA GLY A 120 4.91 -6.47 -4.06
C GLY A 120 4.35 -7.59 -3.18
N ALA A 121 4.86 -8.82 -3.31
CA ALA A 121 4.31 -10.01 -2.66
C ALA A 121 4.14 -9.86 -1.13
N ASN A 122 5.12 -9.28 -0.44
CA ASN A 122 5.03 -9.08 1.02
C ASN A 122 3.94 -8.06 1.37
N SER A 123 3.92 -6.92 0.68
CA SER A 123 2.96 -5.84 0.96
C SER A 123 1.52 -6.29 0.77
N ILE A 124 1.21 -7.00 -0.33
CA ILE A 124 -0.16 -7.45 -0.57
C ILE A 124 -0.62 -8.53 0.42
N CYS A 125 0.29 -9.41 0.88
CA CYS A 125 -0.02 -10.38 1.93
C CYS A 125 -0.24 -9.69 3.29
N GLU A 126 0.50 -8.64 3.60
CA GLU A 126 0.27 -7.81 4.79
C GLU A 126 -1.10 -7.11 4.72
N LEU A 127 -1.44 -6.50 3.58
CA LEU A 127 -2.75 -5.87 3.37
C LEU A 127 -3.91 -6.86 3.53
N LEU A 128 -3.76 -8.07 3.00
CA LEU A 128 -4.74 -9.15 3.14
C LEU A 128 -4.92 -9.54 4.61
N ALA A 129 -3.82 -9.79 5.31
CA ALA A 129 -3.84 -10.19 6.73
C ALA A 129 -4.43 -9.10 7.64
N LEU A 130 -4.23 -7.83 7.28
CA LEU A 130 -4.80 -6.68 7.97
C LEU A 130 -6.24 -6.34 7.52
N HIS A 131 -6.81 -7.12 6.60
CA HIS A 131 -8.14 -6.89 6.00
C HIS A 131 -8.32 -5.46 5.46
N LYS A 132 -7.27 -4.91 4.81
CA LYS A 132 -7.32 -3.54 4.29
C LYS A 132 -7.88 -3.52 2.87
N PRO A 133 -8.99 -2.82 2.62
CA PRO A 133 -9.41 -2.50 1.27
C PRO A 133 -8.27 -1.82 0.53
N ASN A 134 -8.00 -2.25 -0.71
CA ASN A 134 -6.83 -1.72 -1.40
C ASN A 134 -6.99 -1.64 -2.91
N ILE A 135 -6.26 -0.68 -3.49
CA ILE A 135 -6.04 -0.51 -4.92
C ILE A 135 -4.57 -0.80 -5.19
N LEU A 136 -4.31 -1.79 -6.02
CA LEU A 136 -2.95 -2.16 -6.41
C LEU A 136 -2.59 -1.53 -7.74
N ILE A 137 -1.43 -0.85 -7.76
CA ILE A 137 -0.82 -0.29 -8.97
C ILE A 137 0.48 -1.06 -9.21
N PRO A 138 0.45 -2.17 -9.97
CA PRO A 138 1.64 -2.96 -10.23
C PRO A 138 2.66 -2.17 -11.05
N LEU A 139 3.94 -2.49 -10.89
CA LEU A 139 4.97 -2.00 -11.80
C LEU A 139 4.70 -2.48 -13.21
N SER A 140 4.82 -1.59 -14.20
CA SER A 140 4.64 -1.91 -15.60
C SER A 140 5.65 -2.98 -16.07
N ARG A 141 5.34 -3.66 -17.17
CA ARG A 141 6.23 -4.66 -17.78
C ARG A 141 7.57 -4.07 -18.23
N ASN A 142 7.59 -2.78 -18.52
CA ASN A 142 8.82 -2.07 -18.92
C ASN A 142 9.75 -1.81 -17.72
N ALA A 143 9.19 -1.75 -16.51
CA ALA A 143 9.93 -1.44 -15.28
C ALA A 143 10.24 -2.68 -14.43
N SER A 144 9.64 -3.85 -14.73
CA SER A 144 9.80 -5.07 -13.93
C SER A 144 9.73 -6.34 -14.82
N ARG A 145 9.98 -7.50 -14.18
CA ARG A 145 9.80 -8.82 -14.82
C ARG A 145 8.32 -9.24 -14.92
N GLY A 146 7.38 -8.39 -14.50
CA GLY A 146 5.95 -8.68 -14.51
C GLY A 146 5.44 -9.44 -13.29
N ASP A 147 6.27 -9.68 -12.28
CA ASP A 147 5.92 -10.34 -11.03
C ASP A 147 4.80 -9.61 -10.28
N GLN A 148 4.86 -8.27 -10.23
CA GLN A 148 3.81 -7.49 -9.57
C GLN A 148 2.48 -7.54 -10.31
N ILE A 149 2.49 -7.61 -11.63
CA ILE A 149 1.26 -7.78 -12.44
C ILE A 149 0.63 -9.12 -12.13
N LEU A 150 1.41 -10.21 -12.06
CA LEU A 150 0.91 -11.53 -11.70
C LEU A 150 0.33 -11.54 -10.28
N ASN A 151 1.01 -10.92 -9.32
CA ASN A 151 0.54 -10.79 -7.94
C ASN A 151 -0.79 -10.02 -7.87
N ALA A 152 -0.88 -8.86 -8.53
CA ALA A 152 -2.08 -8.03 -8.56
C ALA A 152 -3.26 -8.79 -9.16
N ASN A 153 -3.05 -9.46 -10.30
CA ASN A 153 -4.07 -10.25 -10.98
C ASN A 153 -4.57 -11.43 -10.12
N SER A 154 -3.69 -12.11 -9.39
CA SER A 154 -4.08 -13.18 -8.46
C SER A 154 -5.01 -12.65 -7.36
N PHE A 155 -4.70 -11.50 -6.78
CA PHE A 155 -5.50 -10.88 -5.73
C PHE A 155 -6.83 -10.31 -6.26
N ALA A 156 -6.82 -9.69 -7.44
CA ALA A 156 -8.04 -9.22 -8.09
C ALA A 156 -9.01 -10.37 -8.42
N LYS A 157 -8.49 -11.48 -8.97
CA LYS A 157 -9.27 -12.67 -9.29
C LYS A 157 -9.95 -13.29 -8.06
N GLN A 158 -9.31 -13.18 -6.89
CA GLN A 158 -9.84 -13.66 -5.62
C GLN A 158 -10.77 -12.63 -4.92
N GLY A 159 -10.93 -11.45 -5.49
CA GLY A 159 -11.77 -10.37 -4.93
C GLY A 159 -11.12 -9.61 -3.75
N PHE A 160 -9.81 -9.75 -3.55
CA PHE A 160 -9.11 -9.10 -2.44
C PHE A 160 -8.69 -7.66 -2.75
N SER A 161 -8.54 -7.32 -4.04
CA SER A 161 -8.00 -6.03 -4.48
C SER A 161 -8.69 -5.53 -5.74
N VAL A 162 -8.72 -4.21 -5.90
CA VAL A 162 -8.92 -3.55 -7.19
C VAL A 162 -7.54 -3.30 -7.81
N VAL A 163 -7.40 -3.49 -9.12
CA VAL A 163 -6.16 -3.22 -9.84
C VAL A 163 -6.37 -2.05 -10.78
N LEU A 164 -5.41 -1.13 -10.76
CA LEU A 164 -5.30 -0.01 -11.68
C LEU A 164 -3.93 -0.14 -12.37
N GLU A 165 -3.91 -0.25 -13.69
CA GLU A 165 -2.65 -0.31 -14.43
C GLU A 165 -1.94 1.06 -14.40
N GLU A 166 -0.62 1.05 -14.49
CA GLU A 166 0.16 2.29 -14.40
C GLU A 166 -0.06 3.19 -15.63
N GLU A 167 -0.51 2.59 -16.72
CA GLU A 167 -0.80 3.27 -17.99
C GLU A 167 -2.24 3.82 -18.05
N ASP A 168 -3.12 3.48 -17.12
CA ASP A 168 -4.51 3.99 -17.02
C ASP A 168 -4.56 5.36 -16.31
#